data_00ce11248ea231db7f04694904a5ebf9
#
_entry.id   00ce11248ea231db7f04694904a5ebf9
#
_cell.length_a   1.000
_cell.length_b   1.000
_cell.length_c   1.000
_cell.angle_alpha   90.00
_cell.angle_beta   90.00
_cell.angle_gamma   90.00
#
_symmetry.space_group_name_H-M   'P 1'
#
loop_
_entity.id
_entity.type
_entity.pdbx_description
1 polymer ?
#
loop_
_entity_poly.entity_id
_entity_poly.type
_entity_poly.pdbx_seq_one_letter_code
_entity_poly.pdbx_strand_id
1 'polypeptide(L)'
;TERVPVPFASKVKTTYNGQEVGVMHACGHDTHVAILMGVAEVLTSMKKDIKGTVKFIFQPAEEGVPKGEEGGAELMVKQGVLENPKVDAIFGLHINSQTEVGKIGYRPGGAMAWSGWSSAVRRSWSWPASPRC
;
A
#
# COMPACT_ATOMS: atom_id res chain seq x y z
N THR A 1 8.99 -7.05 19.62
CA THR A 1 8.15 -7.05 20.83
C THR A 1 7.50 -5.69 20.98
N GLU A 2 6.19 -5.67 21.16
CA GLU A 2 5.40 -4.45 21.37
C GLU A 2 5.88 -3.72 22.62
N ARG A 3 6.07 -2.42 22.52
CA ARG A 3 6.58 -1.59 23.62
C ARG A 3 5.48 -0.74 24.27
N VAL A 4 4.30 -0.68 23.63
CA VAL A 4 3.17 0.11 24.11
C VAL A 4 2.26 -0.79 24.93
N PRO A 5 1.88 -0.40 26.17
CA PRO A 5 1.03 -1.21 27.03
C PRO A 5 -0.45 -1.11 26.65
N VAL A 6 -0.79 -1.62 25.46
CA VAL A 6 -2.18 -1.70 24.99
C VAL A 6 -2.76 -3.08 25.26
N PRO A 7 -4.06 -3.19 25.51
CA PRO A 7 -4.69 -4.50 25.85
C PRO A 7 -4.60 -5.54 24.73
N PHE A 8 -4.41 -5.09 23.50
CA PHE A 8 -4.25 -5.92 22.30
C PHE A 8 -2.79 -6.06 21.85
N ALA A 9 -1.80 -5.70 22.69
CA ALA A 9 -0.38 -5.86 22.36
C ALA A 9 -0.07 -7.30 21.94
N SER A 10 0.66 -7.44 20.82
CA SER A 10 1.01 -8.77 20.29
C SER A 10 1.93 -9.53 21.25
N LYS A 11 1.56 -10.79 21.51
CA LYS A 11 2.38 -11.77 22.23
C LYS A 11 2.87 -12.89 21.31
N VAL A 12 2.60 -12.78 20.02
CA VAL A 12 2.94 -13.77 19.02
C VAL A 12 4.45 -13.78 18.80
N LYS A 13 5.01 -14.97 18.69
CA LYS A 13 6.41 -15.20 18.33
C LYS A 13 6.49 -16.12 17.13
N THR A 14 7.57 -16.00 16.36
CA THR A 14 7.87 -16.87 15.23
C THR A 14 9.38 -17.00 15.07
N THR A 15 9.82 -17.89 14.19
CA THR A 15 11.22 -18.00 13.80
C THR A 15 11.43 -17.29 12.47
N TYR A 16 12.36 -16.36 12.44
CA TYR A 16 12.79 -15.67 11.22
C TYR A 16 14.30 -15.69 11.12
N ASN A 17 14.84 -16.18 10.00
CA ASN A 17 16.28 -16.38 9.78
C ASN A 17 16.96 -17.17 10.92
N GLY A 18 16.30 -18.22 11.42
CA GLY A 18 16.83 -19.07 12.48
C GLY A 18 16.78 -18.47 13.90
N GLN A 19 16.20 -17.30 14.08
CA GLN A 19 16.05 -16.62 15.37
C GLN A 19 14.59 -16.52 15.79
N GLU A 20 14.31 -16.70 17.07
CA GLU A 20 12.99 -16.42 17.62
C GLU A 20 12.78 -14.90 17.68
N VAL A 21 11.71 -14.42 17.06
CA VAL A 21 11.34 -13.01 17.01
C VAL A 21 9.88 -12.80 17.41
N GLY A 22 9.57 -11.63 17.96
CA GLY A 22 8.19 -11.20 18.18
C GLY A 22 7.56 -10.71 16.87
N VAL A 23 6.25 -10.91 16.72
CA VAL A 23 5.47 -10.43 15.58
C VAL A 23 4.55 -9.33 16.05
N MET A 24 4.59 -8.17 15.41
CA MET A 24 3.71 -7.03 15.71
C MET A 24 3.55 -6.14 14.49
N HIS A 25 2.50 -5.33 14.48
CA HIS A 25 2.41 -4.20 13.58
C HIS A 25 3.35 -3.09 14.07
N ALA A 26 4.23 -2.60 13.22
CA ALA A 26 5.25 -1.60 13.55
C ALA A 26 5.29 -0.39 12.60
N CYS A 27 4.58 -0.46 11.47
CA CYS A 27 4.53 0.59 10.45
C CYS A 27 3.10 1.07 10.12
N GLY A 28 2.10 0.60 10.86
CA GLY A 28 0.71 1.00 10.66
C GLY A 28 0.01 0.33 9.48
N HIS A 29 0.50 -0.81 8.99
CA HIS A 29 -0.13 -1.55 7.89
C HIS A 29 -1.55 -2.01 8.23
N ASP A 30 -1.83 -2.33 9.49
CA ASP A 30 -3.15 -2.62 10.01
C ASP A 30 -4.12 -1.44 9.82
N THR A 31 -3.66 -0.21 10.06
CA THR A 31 -4.46 0.99 9.83
C THR A 31 -4.70 1.25 8.35
N HIS A 32 -3.74 0.96 7.48
CA HIS A 32 -3.92 1.06 6.03
C HIS A 32 -4.99 0.10 5.52
N VAL A 33 -4.98 -1.14 6.01
CA VAL A 33 -6.01 -2.13 5.69
C VAL A 33 -7.38 -1.66 6.17
N ALA A 34 -7.48 -1.20 7.42
CA ALA A 34 -8.73 -0.70 7.98
C ALA A 34 -9.28 0.52 7.20
N ILE A 35 -8.42 1.46 6.82
CA ILE A 35 -8.79 2.61 6.00
C ILE A 35 -9.33 2.15 4.64
N LEU A 36 -8.65 1.22 3.98
CA LEU A 36 -9.09 0.74 2.66
C LEU A 36 -10.42 -0.02 2.74
N MET A 37 -10.66 -0.75 3.82
CA MET A 37 -11.98 -1.37 4.10
C MET A 37 -13.06 -0.31 4.25
N GLY A 38 -12.81 0.77 5.01
CA GLY A 38 -13.75 1.89 5.14
C GLY A 38 -14.02 2.59 3.80
N VAL A 39 -12.98 2.78 2.99
CA VAL A 39 -13.14 3.31 1.62
C VAL A 39 -14.04 2.40 0.78
N ALA A 40 -13.87 1.07 0.88
CA ALA A 40 -14.72 0.12 0.17
C ALA A 40 -16.18 0.23 0.58
N GLU A 41 -16.46 0.40 1.87
CA GLU A 41 -17.81 0.59 2.39
C GLU A 41 -18.45 1.88 1.83
N VAL A 42 -17.72 3.01 1.92
CA VAL A 42 -18.18 4.30 1.39
C VAL A 42 -18.44 4.21 -0.11
N LEU A 43 -17.52 3.71 -0.90
CA LEU A 43 -17.68 3.59 -2.35
C LEU A 43 -18.81 2.64 -2.73
N THR A 44 -19.03 1.58 -1.95
CA THR A 44 -20.16 0.67 -2.16
C THR A 44 -21.50 1.37 -1.94
N SER A 45 -21.60 2.24 -0.93
CA SER A 45 -22.82 3.01 -0.65
C SER A 45 -23.18 3.96 -1.79
N MET A 46 -22.20 4.49 -2.51
CA MET A 46 -22.37 5.40 -3.63
C MET A 46 -22.11 4.75 -5.00
N LYS A 47 -22.20 3.43 -5.08
CA LYS A 47 -21.89 2.65 -6.31
C LYS A 47 -22.62 3.15 -7.56
N LYS A 48 -23.84 3.66 -7.41
CA LYS A 48 -24.66 4.19 -8.53
C LYS A 48 -24.08 5.46 -9.15
N ASP A 49 -23.30 6.21 -8.38
CA ASP A 49 -22.73 7.50 -8.80
C ASP A 49 -21.32 7.32 -9.39
N ILE A 50 -20.70 6.15 -9.19
CA ILE A 50 -19.36 5.84 -9.71
C ILE A 50 -19.44 5.52 -11.20
N LYS A 51 -18.80 6.34 -12.01
CA LYS A 51 -18.66 6.11 -13.46
C LYS A 51 -17.33 5.40 -13.75
N GLY A 52 -17.31 4.10 -13.60
CA GLY A 52 -16.11 3.29 -13.82
C GLY A 52 -16.01 2.12 -12.86
N THR A 53 -14.80 1.57 -12.75
CA THR A 53 -14.49 0.43 -11.90
C THR A 53 -13.44 0.82 -10.88
N VAL A 54 -13.66 0.44 -9.62
CA VAL A 54 -12.66 0.58 -8.55
C VAL A 54 -12.10 -0.81 -8.23
N LYS A 55 -10.79 -0.95 -8.35
CA LYS A 55 -10.05 -2.17 -7.98
C LYS A 55 -9.31 -1.91 -6.67
N PHE A 56 -9.61 -2.68 -5.63
CA PHE A 56 -8.88 -2.63 -4.36
C PHE A 56 -7.67 -3.54 -4.44
N ILE A 57 -6.50 -3.01 -4.09
CA ILE A 57 -5.22 -3.71 -4.15
C ILE A 57 -4.61 -3.73 -2.75
N PHE A 58 -4.43 -4.92 -2.19
CA PHE A 58 -3.77 -5.14 -0.92
C PHE A 58 -2.40 -5.73 -1.18
N GLN A 59 -1.35 -4.95 -0.97
CA GLN A 59 0.01 -5.34 -1.30
C GLN A 59 0.65 -6.14 -0.16
N PRO A 60 1.14 -7.35 -0.41
CA PRO A 60 2.00 -8.06 0.54
C PRO A 60 3.45 -7.54 0.44
N ALA A 61 4.25 -7.80 1.48
CA ALA A 61 5.69 -7.55 1.51
C ALA A 61 6.08 -6.13 1.04
N GLU A 62 5.38 -5.11 1.54
CA GLU A 62 5.57 -3.70 1.14
C GLU A 62 6.95 -3.18 1.56
N GLU A 63 7.45 -3.56 2.73
CA GLU A 63 8.78 -3.22 3.26
C GLU A 63 9.93 -3.93 2.54
N GLY A 64 9.61 -4.79 1.58
CA GLY A 64 10.56 -5.59 0.83
C GLY A 64 10.51 -7.07 1.15
N VAL A 65 11.24 -7.83 0.38
CA VAL A 65 11.34 -9.29 0.52
C VAL A 65 12.75 -9.71 0.88
N PRO A 66 12.93 -10.87 1.52
CA PRO A 66 14.24 -11.44 1.75
C PRO A 66 15.04 -11.55 0.45
N LYS A 67 16.37 -11.48 0.57
CA LYS A 67 17.26 -11.58 -0.60
C LYS A 67 17.04 -12.90 -1.33
N GLY A 68 16.76 -12.83 -2.63
CA GLY A 68 16.50 -13.98 -3.50
C GLY A 68 15.04 -14.39 -3.62
N GLU A 69 14.14 -13.68 -2.96
CA GLU A 69 12.70 -13.87 -3.09
C GLU A 69 12.07 -12.78 -3.97
N GLU A 70 10.93 -13.10 -4.58
CA GLU A 70 10.10 -12.13 -5.29
C GLU A 70 8.86 -11.78 -4.46
N GLY A 71 8.43 -10.53 -4.49
CA GLY A 71 7.25 -10.10 -3.74
C GLY A 71 6.89 -8.63 -3.98
N GLY A 72 6.01 -8.12 -3.13
CA GLY A 72 5.59 -6.74 -3.15
C GLY A 72 4.92 -6.31 -4.45
N ALA A 73 5.00 -5.02 -4.74
CA ALA A 73 4.37 -4.44 -5.92
C ALA A 73 4.91 -4.99 -7.24
N GLU A 74 6.20 -5.31 -7.30
CA GLU A 74 6.81 -5.81 -8.53
C GLU A 74 6.23 -7.18 -8.95
N LEU A 75 6.09 -8.10 -7.99
CA LEU A 75 5.46 -9.39 -8.24
C LEU A 75 4.00 -9.24 -8.65
N MET A 76 3.25 -8.36 -7.97
CA MET A 76 1.84 -8.12 -8.30
C MET A 76 1.67 -7.57 -9.72
N VAL A 77 2.57 -6.68 -10.17
CA VAL A 77 2.56 -6.16 -11.54
C VAL A 77 2.92 -7.26 -12.55
N LYS A 78 3.93 -8.09 -12.26
CA LYS A 78 4.26 -9.27 -13.09
C LYS A 78 3.07 -10.23 -13.20
N GLN A 79 2.26 -10.37 -12.16
CA GLN A 79 1.05 -11.19 -12.12
C GLN A 79 -0.18 -10.50 -12.76
N GLY A 80 -0.02 -9.31 -13.31
CA GLY A 80 -1.08 -8.61 -14.03
C GLY A 80 -2.09 -7.87 -13.13
N VAL A 81 -1.71 -7.45 -11.93
CA VAL A 81 -2.64 -6.73 -11.03
C VAL A 81 -3.20 -5.45 -11.64
N LEU A 82 -2.50 -4.84 -12.59
CA LEU A 82 -2.94 -3.63 -13.31
C LEU A 82 -3.76 -3.94 -14.57
N GLU A 83 -3.92 -5.20 -14.89
CA GLU A 83 -4.72 -5.69 -16.01
C GLU A 83 -6.02 -6.31 -15.49
N ASN A 84 -6.98 -6.48 -16.35
CA ASN A 84 -8.25 -7.19 -16.10
C ASN A 84 -9.01 -6.83 -14.78
N PRO A 85 -9.67 -5.66 -14.66
CA PRO A 85 -9.72 -4.60 -15.67
C PRO A 85 -8.41 -3.81 -15.68
N LYS A 86 -8.10 -3.21 -16.82
CA LYS A 86 -6.95 -2.32 -16.95
C LYS A 86 -7.10 -1.14 -15.98
N VAL A 87 -6.04 -0.83 -15.27
CA VAL A 87 -6.00 0.28 -14.32
C VAL A 87 -5.52 1.54 -15.02
N ASP A 88 -6.33 2.60 -15.00
CA ASP A 88 -6.01 3.91 -15.62
C ASP A 88 -5.34 4.86 -14.63
N ALA A 89 -5.61 4.71 -13.34
CA ALA A 89 -4.99 5.48 -12.26
C ALA A 89 -4.86 4.64 -11.00
N ILE A 90 -3.83 4.90 -10.21
CA ILE A 90 -3.60 4.23 -8.92
C ILE A 90 -3.42 5.28 -7.83
N PHE A 91 -4.04 5.04 -6.68
CA PHE A 91 -3.93 5.87 -5.49
C PHE A 91 -3.37 5.03 -4.35
N GLY A 92 -2.51 5.63 -3.56
CA GLY A 92 -2.00 5.06 -2.34
C GLY A 92 -2.01 6.10 -1.22
N LEU A 93 -2.27 5.65 -0.01
CA LEU A 93 -2.21 6.45 1.19
C LEU A 93 -1.10 5.91 2.09
N HIS A 94 -0.39 6.80 2.78
CA HIS A 94 0.50 6.43 3.87
C HIS A 94 0.23 7.27 5.10
N ILE A 95 0.11 6.64 6.27
CA ILE A 95 0.09 7.37 7.53
C ILE A 95 1.48 7.94 7.82
N ASN A 96 1.53 9.10 8.47
CA ASN A 96 2.77 9.77 8.78
C ASN A 96 2.70 10.38 10.19
N SER A 97 3.62 9.97 11.05
CA SER A 97 3.69 10.46 12.43
C SER A 97 4.03 11.96 12.55
N GLN A 98 4.53 12.58 11.47
CA GLN A 98 4.88 14.00 11.44
C GLN A 98 3.74 14.89 10.91
N THR A 99 2.67 14.28 10.41
CA THR A 99 1.49 15.01 9.94
C THR A 99 0.47 15.13 11.07
N GLU A 100 0.03 16.34 11.36
CA GLU A 100 -0.96 16.59 12.41
C GLU A 100 -2.29 15.89 12.08
N VAL A 101 -2.96 15.39 13.12
CA VAL A 101 -4.29 14.78 12.99
C VAL A 101 -5.27 15.76 12.33
N GLY A 102 -6.07 15.27 11.40
CA GLY A 102 -7.02 16.07 10.62
C GLY A 102 -6.42 16.76 9.39
N LYS A 103 -5.12 16.60 9.14
CA LYS A 103 -4.48 17.09 7.91
C LYS A 103 -4.16 15.94 6.96
N ILE A 104 -4.36 16.20 5.68
CA ILE A 104 -3.96 15.30 4.58
C ILE A 104 -2.99 16.07 3.69
N GLY A 105 -1.79 15.54 3.55
CA GLY A 105 -0.80 16.03 2.59
C GLY A 105 -0.94 15.30 1.27
N TYR A 106 -0.80 15.99 0.15
CA TYR A 106 -0.66 15.36 -1.15
C TYR A 106 0.46 16.02 -1.95
N ARG A 107 1.06 15.26 -2.84
CA ARG A 107 2.09 15.76 -3.74
C ARG A 107 1.60 15.64 -5.18
N PRO A 108 1.39 16.75 -5.90
CA PRO A 108 1.08 16.70 -7.32
C PRO A 108 2.31 16.20 -8.11
N GLY A 109 2.08 15.37 -9.12
CA GLY A 109 3.15 14.76 -9.91
C GLY A 109 3.54 13.38 -9.40
N GLY A 110 4.80 13.04 -9.43
CA GLY A 110 5.26 11.70 -9.06
C GLY A 110 4.92 11.33 -7.62
N ALA A 111 4.41 10.12 -7.41
CA ALA A 111 4.10 9.56 -6.10
C ALA A 111 5.34 9.54 -5.20
N MET A 112 5.13 9.65 -3.90
CA MET A 112 6.11 9.20 -2.93
C MET A 112 6.24 7.68 -3.08
N ALA A 113 7.33 7.25 -3.71
CA ALA A 113 7.61 5.84 -3.82
C ALA A 113 8.47 5.42 -2.65
N TRP A 114 7.86 4.84 -1.66
CA TRP A 114 8.64 4.08 -0.69
C TRP A 114 8.67 2.59 -1.00
N SER A 115 7.89 2.11 -1.86
CA SER A 115 7.96 0.73 -2.30
C SER A 115 7.70 0.65 -3.79
N GLY A 116 8.37 -0.21 -4.47
CA GLY A 116 8.42 -0.52 -5.90
C GLY A 116 7.30 -0.10 -6.86
N TRP A 117 6.17 0.45 -6.38
CA TRP A 117 5.04 0.85 -7.22
C TRP A 117 5.40 1.91 -8.26
N SER A 118 6.16 2.94 -7.89
CA SER A 118 6.51 4.01 -8.84
C SER A 118 7.43 3.53 -9.95
N SER A 119 8.31 2.57 -9.66
CA SER A 119 9.16 1.95 -10.67
C SER A 119 8.44 0.85 -11.43
N ALA A 120 7.55 0.09 -10.79
CA ALA A 120 6.75 -0.93 -11.43
C ALA A 120 5.69 -0.33 -12.36
N VAL A 121 4.98 0.70 -11.90
CA VAL A 121 3.98 1.43 -12.71
C VAL A 121 4.64 2.18 -13.86
N ARG A 122 5.82 2.80 -13.65
CA ARG A 122 6.55 3.45 -14.74
C ARG A 122 7.03 2.48 -15.83
N ARG A 123 7.30 1.23 -15.50
CA ARG A 123 7.67 0.20 -16.49
C ARG A 123 6.47 -0.30 -17.32
N SER A 124 5.27 -0.25 -16.74
CA SER A 124 4.06 -0.70 -17.43
C SER A 124 3.32 0.42 -18.19
N TRP A 125 3.61 1.69 -17.87
CA TRP A 125 2.99 2.84 -18.50
C TRP A 125 4.05 3.75 -19.13
N SER A 126 4.04 3.83 -20.46
CA SER A 126 4.76 4.89 -21.19
C SER A 126 3.98 6.20 -21.07
N TRP A 127 4.26 6.98 -20.03
CA TRP A 127 3.77 8.36 -19.95
C TRP A 127 4.50 9.22 -20.96
N PRO A 128 3.81 9.97 -21.84
CA PRO A 128 4.47 11.02 -22.60
C PRO A 128 5.10 11.99 -21.60
N ALA A 129 6.35 12.37 -21.86
CA ALA A 129 7.05 13.34 -21.03
C ALA A 129 6.21 14.62 -20.95
N SER A 130 5.75 14.98 -19.74
CA SER A 130 5.09 16.26 -19.51
C SER A 130 6.04 17.38 -19.92
N PRO A 131 5.61 18.35 -20.73
CA PRO A 131 6.43 19.51 -21.01
C PRO A 131 6.73 20.20 -19.67
N ARG A 132 7.99 20.47 -19.44
CA ARG A 132 8.44 21.22 -18.28
C ARG A 132 7.89 22.64 -18.37
N CYS A 133 7.07 23.02 -17.40
CA CYS A 133 6.87 24.42 -17.05
C CYS A 133 8.02 24.91 -16.22
#